data_64e2a40308590179137eefa0ca6310e5
#
_entry.id   64e2a40308590179137eefa0ca6310e5
#
_cell.length_a   1.000
_cell.length_b   1.000
_cell.length_c   1.000
_cell.angle_alpha   90.00
_cell.angle_beta   90.00
_cell.angle_gamma   90.00
#
_symmetry.space_group_name_H-M   'P 1'
#
loop_
_entity.id
_entity.type
_entity.pdbx_description
1 polymer ?
#
loop_
_entity_poly.entity_id
_entity_poly.type
_entity_poly.pdbx_seq_one_letter_code
_entity_poly.pdbx_strand_id
1 'polypeptide(L)'
;MLPHWLDSALIAAVDGLQALVPRRQPGARALAAARIISHRGQRDNRGVLENSLPAFDALRGSGVWGLEFDVRWTADLQPVVFHDADLRRLAGDHRRIADFQAAALCREFSFITPLAELVARYAAEFHLLVELKPEAYPQPQLQAQALEAALAPAAAQQGCHYLCLDTDLLDALPGIAPAQTLAVGRFNVSQIGSEALTRGRAGIGGHYALMPDALVRRQRSAGQHVASGYPASAAVLRRELNRGVDWIVSNDALRMQRVLQRLKEASEDRR
;
A
#
# COMPACT_ATOMS: atom_id res chain seq x y z
N MET A 1 10.91 -18.71 -0.11
CA MET A 1 10.51 -17.47 0.61
C MET A 1 10.97 -17.60 2.05
N LEU A 2 11.57 -16.54 2.63
CA LEU A 2 11.87 -16.51 4.06
C LEU A 2 10.55 -16.51 4.86
N PRO A 3 10.52 -17.11 6.06
CA PRO A 3 9.35 -17.01 6.93
C PRO A 3 9.03 -15.55 7.25
N HIS A 4 7.75 -15.21 7.30
CA HIS A 4 7.26 -13.83 7.49
C HIS A 4 7.85 -13.10 8.73
N TRP A 5 8.16 -13.85 9.79
CA TRP A 5 8.78 -13.30 11.00
C TRP A 5 10.24 -12.88 10.79
N LEU A 6 10.99 -13.59 9.92
CA LEU A 6 12.36 -13.23 9.57
C LEU A 6 12.42 -11.95 8.73
N ASP A 7 11.50 -11.80 7.76
CA ASP A 7 11.39 -10.56 6.99
C ASP A 7 11.06 -9.38 7.90
N SER A 8 10.13 -9.53 8.83
CA SER A 8 9.73 -8.48 9.77
C SER A 8 10.88 -8.11 10.73
N ALA A 9 11.63 -9.09 11.23
CA ALA A 9 12.78 -8.86 12.11
C ALA A 9 13.93 -8.15 11.38
N LEU A 10 14.21 -8.54 10.13
CA LEU A 10 15.23 -7.90 9.30
C LEU A 10 14.86 -6.45 8.99
N ILE A 11 13.61 -6.19 8.62
CA ILE A 11 13.09 -4.84 8.38
C ILE A 11 13.24 -3.99 9.63
N ALA A 12 12.85 -4.50 10.80
CA ALA A 12 12.98 -3.78 12.07
C ALA A 12 14.43 -3.49 12.44
N ALA A 13 15.36 -4.43 12.21
CA ALA A 13 16.78 -4.23 12.46
C ALA A 13 17.38 -3.16 11.54
N VAL A 14 17.06 -3.20 10.24
CA VAL A 14 17.50 -2.18 9.27
C VAL A 14 16.94 -0.80 9.63
N ASP A 15 15.66 -0.70 9.98
CA ASP A 15 15.06 0.58 10.39
C ASP A 15 15.68 1.10 11.70
N GLY A 16 15.96 0.22 12.67
CA GLY A 16 16.65 0.55 13.92
C GLY A 16 18.04 1.14 13.70
N LEU A 17 18.84 0.53 12.82
CA LEU A 17 20.16 1.05 12.44
C LEU A 17 20.05 2.40 11.72
N GLN A 18 19.11 2.53 10.79
CA GLN A 18 18.88 3.77 10.06
C GLN A 18 18.33 4.90 10.96
N ALA A 19 17.60 4.55 12.03
CA ALA A 19 17.07 5.50 12.99
C ALA A 19 18.18 6.26 13.75
N LEU A 20 19.36 5.67 13.91
CA LEU A 20 20.53 6.27 14.58
C LEU A 20 21.29 7.26 13.69
N VAL A 21 21.04 7.26 12.39
CA VAL A 21 21.76 8.14 11.45
C VAL A 21 21.13 9.53 11.44
N PRO A 22 21.85 10.60 11.84
CA PRO A 22 21.35 11.97 11.76
C PRO A 22 20.97 12.34 10.32
N ARG A 23 19.80 12.94 10.14
CA ARG A 23 19.30 13.36 8.83
C ARG A 23 18.92 14.83 8.84
N ARG A 24 19.21 15.49 7.72
CA ARG A 24 18.82 16.89 7.53
C ARG A 24 17.30 17.04 7.59
N GLN A 25 16.83 18.22 8.02
CA GLN A 25 15.43 18.58 7.92
C GLN A 25 15.03 18.62 6.43
N PRO A 26 13.92 17.99 6.02
CA PRO A 26 13.41 18.13 4.66
C PRO A 26 12.95 19.54 4.37
N GLY A 27 13.14 19.98 3.11
CA GLY A 27 12.66 21.29 2.68
C GLY A 27 11.14 21.38 2.64
N ALA A 28 10.59 22.59 2.71
CA ALA A 28 9.15 22.84 2.76
C ALA A 28 8.37 22.20 1.61
N ARG A 29 8.91 22.20 0.39
CA ARG A 29 8.29 21.53 -0.77
C ARG A 29 8.16 20.03 -0.58
N ALA A 30 9.19 19.36 -0.06
CA ALA A 30 9.17 17.92 0.21
C ALA A 30 8.16 17.59 1.32
N LEU A 31 8.10 18.41 2.38
CA LEU A 31 7.13 18.24 3.46
C LEU A 31 5.68 18.42 2.97
N ALA A 32 5.42 19.40 2.11
CA ALA A 32 4.10 19.65 1.54
C ALA A 32 3.64 18.54 0.58
N ALA A 33 4.58 17.97 -0.19
CA ALA A 33 4.29 16.87 -1.14
C ALA A 33 4.12 15.52 -0.45
N ALA A 34 4.61 15.33 0.78
CA ALA A 34 4.61 14.06 1.48
C ALA A 34 3.18 13.54 1.72
N ARG A 35 2.96 12.26 1.41
CA ARG A 35 1.71 11.52 1.58
C ARG A 35 1.98 10.28 2.42
N ILE A 36 1.39 10.23 3.61
CA ILE A 36 1.46 9.04 4.46
C ILE A 36 0.32 8.10 4.09
N ILE A 37 0.65 6.85 3.86
CA ILE A 37 -0.26 5.78 3.45
C ILE A 37 -0.17 4.68 4.50
N SER A 38 -1.30 4.22 4.99
CA SER A 38 -1.35 3.11 5.92
C SER A 38 -1.33 1.79 5.18
N HIS A 39 -0.36 0.94 5.48
CA HIS A 39 -0.26 -0.42 4.97
C HIS A 39 -1.17 -1.34 5.79
N ARG A 40 -2.28 -1.78 5.22
CA ARG A 40 -3.30 -2.67 5.81
C ARG A 40 -3.97 -2.15 7.09
N GLY A 41 -4.04 -0.83 7.29
CA GLY A 41 -4.64 -0.24 8.48
C GLY A 41 -3.74 -0.18 9.73
N GLN A 42 -4.24 0.44 10.78
CA GLN A 42 -3.58 0.50 12.09
C GLN A 42 -3.93 -0.76 12.89
N ARG A 43 -2.99 -1.65 13.06
CA ARG A 43 -3.20 -3.02 13.54
C ARG A 43 -2.14 -3.50 14.53
N ASP A 44 -2.49 -4.51 15.31
CA ASP A 44 -1.56 -5.30 16.14
C ASP A 44 -1.64 -6.82 15.84
N ASN A 45 -2.60 -7.22 14.98
CA ASN A 45 -2.92 -8.60 14.62
C ASN A 45 -3.24 -9.50 15.82
N ARG A 46 -3.78 -8.91 16.90
CA ARG A 46 -4.26 -9.56 18.11
C ARG A 46 -5.66 -9.06 18.45
N GLY A 47 -5.80 -7.79 18.82
CA GLY A 47 -7.09 -7.13 19.07
C GLY A 47 -7.68 -6.53 17.80
N VAL A 48 -6.83 -5.95 16.96
CA VAL A 48 -7.20 -5.36 15.66
C VAL A 48 -6.41 -6.04 14.54
N LEU A 49 -7.13 -6.73 13.67
CA LEU A 49 -6.53 -7.45 12.54
C LEU A 49 -6.24 -6.52 11.37
N GLU A 50 -5.17 -6.81 10.62
CA GLU A 50 -4.87 -6.13 9.37
C GLU A 50 -6.01 -6.30 8.34
N ASN A 51 -6.15 -5.35 7.41
CA ASN A 51 -7.17 -5.38 6.36
C ASN A 51 -8.62 -5.42 6.88
N SER A 52 -8.86 -5.04 8.13
CA SER A 52 -10.18 -5.01 8.74
C SER A 52 -10.74 -3.60 8.90
N LEU A 53 -12.07 -3.46 8.95
CA LEU A 53 -12.70 -2.16 9.16
C LEU A 53 -12.22 -1.45 10.44
N PRO A 54 -12.06 -2.09 11.61
CA PRO A 54 -11.50 -1.43 12.79
C PRO A 54 -10.08 -0.89 12.58
N ALA A 55 -9.23 -1.58 11.79
CA ALA A 55 -7.89 -1.11 11.49
C ALA A 55 -7.90 0.17 10.63
N PHE A 56 -8.86 0.32 9.73
CA PHE A 56 -9.01 1.52 8.90
C PHE A 56 -9.78 2.63 9.63
N ASP A 57 -10.79 2.31 10.45
CA ASP A 57 -11.52 3.30 11.27
C ASP A 57 -10.59 4.07 12.22
N ALA A 58 -9.55 3.43 12.74
CA ALA A 58 -8.55 4.06 13.60
C ALA A 58 -7.76 5.20 12.90
N LEU A 59 -7.82 5.29 11.57
CA LEU A 59 -7.11 6.30 10.78
C LEU A 59 -7.95 7.54 10.46
N ARG A 60 -9.27 7.48 10.70
CA ARG A 60 -10.16 8.60 10.39
C ARG A 60 -9.77 9.87 11.14
N GLY A 61 -9.80 11.00 10.46
CA GLY A 61 -9.45 12.31 11.04
C GLY A 61 -7.99 12.47 11.46
N SER A 62 -7.10 11.47 11.19
CA SER A 62 -5.70 11.51 11.60
C SER A 62 -4.79 12.34 10.68
N GLY A 63 -5.28 12.70 9.48
CA GLY A 63 -4.49 13.32 8.43
C GLY A 63 -3.65 12.35 7.60
N VAL A 64 -3.73 11.03 7.84
CA VAL A 64 -3.22 9.99 6.93
C VAL A 64 -3.91 10.16 5.59
N TRP A 65 -3.13 10.17 4.50
CA TRP A 65 -3.65 10.50 3.17
C TRP A 65 -4.30 9.33 2.47
N GLY A 66 -3.78 8.12 2.64
CA GLY A 66 -4.26 6.96 1.88
C GLY A 66 -4.24 5.67 2.66
N LEU A 67 -5.03 4.73 2.17
CA LEU A 67 -5.09 3.35 2.65
C LEU A 67 -4.52 2.43 1.59
N GLU A 68 -3.61 1.56 1.98
CA GLU A 68 -3.20 0.42 1.18
C GLU A 68 -3.84 -0.83 1.78
N PHE A 69 -4.34 -1.70 0.93
CA PHE A 69 -4.96 -2.97 1.30
C PHE A 69 -4.86 -4.00 0.17
N ASP A 70 -4.98 -5.26 0.55
CA ASP A 70 -4.81 -6.41 -0.34
C ASP A 70 -6.17 -6.95 -0.82
N VAL A 71 -6.25 -7.32 -2.10
CA VAL A 71 -7.46 -7.92 -2.68
C VAL A 71 -7.22 -9.36 -3.06
N ARG A 72 -8.16 -10.22 -2.65
CA ARG A 72 -8.28 -11.65 -3.00
C ARG A 72 -9.63 -11.95 -3.64
N TRP A 73 -9.70 -13.08 -4.33
CA TRP A 73 -10.90 -13.53 -5.03
C TRP A 73 -11.51 -14.74 -4.33
N THR A 74 -12.83 -14.68 -4.14
CA THR A 74 -13.65 -15.82 -3.69
C THR A 74 -14.00 -16.75 -4.85
N ALA A 75 -14.61 -17.91 -4.55
CA ALA A 75 -15.05 -18.88 -5.57
C ALA A 75 -16.07 -18.30 -6.57
N ASP A 76 -16.89 -17.35 -6.13
CA ASP A 76 -17.85 -16.62 -6.94
C ASP A 76 -17.27 -15.33 -7.56
N LEU A 77 -15.95 -15.21 -7.60
CA LEU A 77 -15.22 -14.10 -8.20
C LEU A 77 -15.58 -12.73 -7.62
N GLN A 78 -15.93 -12.69 -6.34
CA GLN A 78 -16.13 -11.43 -5.64
C GLN A 78 -14.82 -11.00 -4.97
N PRO A 79 -14.41 -9.71 -5.12
CA PRO A 79 -13.21 -9.20 -4.49
C PRO A 79 -13.45 -8.95 -3.00
N VAL A 80 -12.58 -9.51 -2.17
CA VAL A 80 -12.56 -9.31 -0.71
C VAL A 80 -11.22 -8.79 -0.24
N VAL A 81 -11.21 -8.08 0.88
CA VAL A 81 -10.00 -7.46 1.43
C VAL A 81 -9.32 -8.43 2.39
N PHE A 82 -8.24 -9.05 1.91
CA PHE A 82 -7.44 -10.02 2.68
C PHE A 82 -6.06 -10.25 2.05
N HIS A 83 -5.02 -10.45 2.89
CA HIS A 83 -3.65 -10.59 2.37
C HIS A 83 -3.31 -12.00 1.89
N ASP A 84 -3.51 -13.01 2.74
CA ASP A 84 -3.05 -14.38 2.49
C ASP A 84 -3.99 -15.13 1.54
N ALA A 85 -3.50 -16.17 0.88
CA ALA A 85 -4.35 -17.03 0.06
C ALA A 85 -5.23 -17.96 0.91
N ASP A 86 -4.86 -18.18 2.18
CA ASP A 86 -5.60 -19.00 3.14
C ASP A 86 -5.78 -18.25 4.48
N LEU A 87 -6.63 -18.81 5.32
CA LEU A 87 -7.03 -18.20 6.60
C LEU A 87 -6.10 -18.58 7.77
N ARG A 88 -5.04 -19.36 7.52
CA ARG A 88 -4.22 -20.00 8.57
C ARG A 88 -3.61 -19.02 9.55
N ARG A 89 -3.00 -17.96 9.05
CA ARG A 89 -2.24 -17.01 9.89
C ARG A 89 -3.12 -16.19 10.83
N LEU A 90 -4.29 -15.77 10.38
CA LEU A 90 -5.16 -14.87 11.16
C LEU A 90 -6.32 -15.59 11.85
N ALA A 91 -6.77 -16.73 11.32
CA ALA A 91 -7.91 -17.45 11.86
C ALA A 91 -7.60 -18.92 12.30
N GLY A 92 -6.37 -19.40 12.05
CA GLY A 92 -6.03 -20.81 12.35
C GLY A 92 -6.71 -21.83 11.42
N ASP A 93 -7.40 -21.39 10.37
CA ASP A 93 -8.12 -22.21 9.42
C ASP A 93 -7.29 -22.46 8.16
N HIS A 94 -7.27 -23.69 7.65
CA HIS A 94 -6.46 -24.06 6.49
C HIS A 94 -7.17 -23.84 5.15
N ARG A 95 -8.47 -23.50 5.15
CA ARG A 95 -9.24 -23.23 3.93
C ARG A 95 -8.74 -21.97 3.24
N ARG A 96 -8.84 -21.95 1.92
CA ARG A 96 -8.42 -20.82 1.09
C ARG A 96 -9.59 -19.86 0.88
N ILE A 97 -9.28 -18.58 0.67
CA ILE A 97 -10.29 -17.56 0.30
C ILE A 97 -11.07 -18.01 -0.94
N ALA A 98 -10.37 -18.57 -1.94
CA ALA A 98 -10.97 -19.05 -3.20
C ALA A 98 -11.88 -20.29 -3.06
N ASP A 99 -11.95 -20.90 -1.89
CA ASP A 99 -12.84 -22.06 -1.64
C ASP A 99 -14.24 -21.63 -1.17
N PHE A 100 -14.44 -20.34 -0.87
CA PHE A 100 -15.68 -19.79 -0.32
C PHE A 100 -16.46 -18.95 -1.33
N GLN A 101 -17.79 -18.98 -1.21
CA GLN A 101 -18.63 -17.90 -1.70
C GLN A 101 -18.45 -16.66 -0.80
N ALA A 102 -18.39 -15.45 -1.35
CA ALA A 102 -18.12 -14.23 -0.58
C ALA A 102 -19.06 -14.04 0.62
N ALA A 103 -20.36 -14.23 0.42
CA ALA A 103 -21.35 -14.08 1.50
C ALA A 103 -21.17 -15.10 2.64
N ALA A 104 -20.73 -16.31 2.34
CA ALA A 104 -20.43 -17.32 3.36
C ALA A 104 -19.14 -16.98 4.10
N LEU A 105 -18.10 -16.57 3.40
CA LEU A 105 -16.81 -16.15 3.96
C LEU A 105 -16.98 -15.01 4.95
N CYS A 106 -17.61 -13.93 4.55
CA CYS A 106 -17.77 -12.73 5.39
C CYS A 106 -18.70 -12.97 6.59
N ARG A 107 -19.65 -13.91 6.48
CA ARG A 107 -20.49 -14.31 7.62
C ARG A 107 -19.74 -15.16 8.64
N GLU A 108 -18.87 -16.07 8.19
CA GLU A 108 -18.07 -16.93 9.06
C GLU A 108 -16.88 -16.18 9.66
N PHE A 109 -16.26 -15.30 8.88
CA PHE A 109 -15.08 -14.50 9.27
C PHE A 109 -15.39 -13.00 9.15
N SER A 110 -16.07 -12.45 10.13
CA SER A 110 -16.59 -11.07 10.14
C SER A 110 -15.52 -9.97 10.03
N PHE A 111 -14.25 -10.30 10.16
CA PHE A 111 -13.14 -9.38 9.93
C PHE A 111 -12.74 -9.26 8.45
N ILE A 112 -13.24 -10.14 7.57
CA ILE A 112 -13.04 -10.07 6.12
C ILE A 112 -14.17 -9.24 5.51
N THR A 113 -13.81 -8.21 4.77
CA THR A 113 -14.75 -7.24 4.22
C THR A 113 -14.81 -7.35 2.69
N PRO A 114 -15.99 -7.34 2.05
CA PRO A 114 -16.10 -7.15 0.62
C PRO A 114 -15.46 -5.83 0.18
N LEU A 115 -14.76 -5.82 -0.96
CA LEU A 115 -14.10 -4.61 -1.47
C LEU A 115 -15.07 -3.44 -1.61
N ALA A 116 -16.27 -3.67 -2.14
CA ALA A 116 -17.28 -2.63 -2.33
C ALA A 116 -17.69 -1.95 -1.01
N GLU A 117 -17.79 -2.70 0.09
CA GLU A 117 -18.10 -2.15 1.42
C GLU A 117 -16.97 -1.25 1.94
N LEU A 118 -15.72 -1.72 1.82
CA LEU A 118 -14.54 -0.93 2.20
C LEU A 118 -14.51 0.38 1.40
N VAL A 119 -14.68 0.31 0.08
CA VAL A 119 -14.64 1.49 -0.80
C VAL A 119 -15.75 2.48 -0.45
N ALA A 120 -16.99 2.01 -0.28
CA ALA A 120 -18.10 2.86 0.11
C ALA A 120 -17.85 3.58 1.44
N ARG A 121 -17.11 2.95 2.36
CA ARG A 121 -16.85 3.49 3.70
C ARG A 121 -15.72 4.52 3.74
N TYR A 122 -14.69 4.38 2.87
CA TYR A 122 -13.44 5.15 3.02
C TYR A 122 -13.05 5.99 1.81
N ALA A 123 -13.62 5.78 0.64
CA ALA A 123 -13.20 6.47 -0.58
C ALA A 123 -13.39 8.00 -0.53
N ALA A 124 -14.33 8.50 0.28
CA ALA A 124 -14.55 9.93 0.45
C ALA A 124 -13.42 10.62 1.24
N GLU A 125 -12.73 9.88 2.10
CA GLU A 125 -11.72 10.43 3.02
C GLU A 125 -10.28 10.12 2.57
N PHE A 126 -10.07 8.95 1.96
CA PHE A 126 -8.74 8.43 1.67
C PHE A 126 -8.53 8.13 0.19
N HIS A 127 -7.30 8.35 -0.28
CA HIS A 127 -6.82 7.76 -1.52
C HIS A 127 -6.59 6.25 -1.32
N LEU A 128 -7.01 5.42 -2.29
CA LEU A 128 -6.95 3.97 -2.15
C LEU A 128 -5.80 3.37 -2.97
N LEU A 129 -4.96 2.56 -2.33
CA LEU A 129 -3.93 1.75 -2.96
C LEU A 129 -4.35 0.27 -2.89
N VAL A 130 -4.72 -0.28 -4.01
CA VAL A 130 -5.34 -1.60 -4.15
C VAL A 130 -4.29 -2.62 -4.59
N GLU A 131 -3.74 -3.42 -3.68
CA GLU A 131 -2.79 -4.47 -4.07
C GLU A 131 -3.54 -5.70 -4.60
N LEU A 132 -3.41 -5.95 -5.90
CA LEU A 132 -3.89 -7.16 -6.54
C LEU A 132 -2.89 -8.30 -6.29
N LYS A 133 -3.35 -9.35 -5.61
CA LYS A 133 -2.46 -10.47 -5.29
C LYS A 133 -2.20 -11.35 -6.51
N PRO A 134 -0.93 -11.80 -6.71
CA PRO A 134 -0.60 -12.74 -7.77
C PRO A 134 -1.22 -14.11 -7.47
N GLU A 135 -2.35 -14.37 -8.09
CA GLU A 135 -3.11 -15.61 -8.02
C GLU A 135 -3.80 -15.88 -9.37
N ALA A 136 -4.63 -16.93 -9.46
CA ALA A 136 -5.33 -17.24 -10.69
C ALA A 136 -6.47 -16.23 -10.96
N TYR A 137 -6.54 -15.75 -12.18
CA TYR A 137 -7.63 -14.91 -12.69
C TYR A 137 -8.36 -15.67 -13.81
N PRO A 138 -9.20 -16.66 -13.45
CA PRO A 138 -9.80 -17.58 -14.43
C PRO A 138 -10.77 -16.91 -15.39
N GLN A 139 -11.32 -15.75 -15.03
CA GLN A 139 -12.24 -14.97 -15.83
C GLN A 139 -11.88 -13.47 -15.76
N PRO A 140 -10.75 -13.06 -16.40
CA PRO A 140 -10.19 -11.71 -16.22
C PRO A 140 -11.17 -10.58 -16.52
N GLN A 141 -12.06 -10.77 -17.49
CA GLN A 141 -13.09 -9.78 -17.86
C GLN A 141 -14.12 -9.57 -16.74
N LEU A 142 -14.63 -10.65 -16.16
CA LEU A 142 -15.60 -10.57 -15.05
C LEU A 142 -14.94 -10.01 -13.79
N GLN A 143 -13.70 -10.43 -13.50
CA GLN A 143 -12.94 -9.95 -12.35
C GLN A 143 -12.61 -8.46 -12.51
N ALA A 144 -12.24 -8.00 -13.70
CA ALA A 144 -12.03 -6.58 -13.99
C ALA A 144 -13.31 -5.76 -13.82
N GLN A 145 -14.45 -6.26 -14.31
CA GLN A 145 -15.77 -5.62 -14.11
C GLN A 145 -16.15 -5.54 -12.63
N ALA A 146 -15.89 -6.58 -11.85
CA ALA A 146 -16.14 -6.59 -10.42
C ALA A 146 -15.27 -5.58 -9.66
N LEU A 147 -13.98 -5.43 -10.05
CA LEU A 147 -13.10 -4.39 -9.52
C LEU A 147 -13.60 -2.98 -9.89
N GLU A 148 -13.93 -2.75 -11.15
CA GLU A 148 -14.44 -1.47 -11.63
C GLU A 148 -15.71 -1.06 -10.88
N ALA A 149 -16.67 -1.98 -10.76
CA ALA A 149 -17.91 -1.73 -10.03
C ALA A 149 -17.67 -1.41 -8.55
N ALA A 150 -16.78 -2.16 -7.88
CA ALA A 150 -16.44 -1.94 -6.47
C ALA A 150 -15.68 -0.61 -6.25
N LEU A 151 -14.83 -0.19 -7.19
CA LEU A 151 -13.96 0.99 -7.07
C LEU A 151 -14.56 2.27 -7.69
N ALA A 152 -15.71 2.20 -8.34
CA ALA A 152 -16.36 3.37 -8.96
C ALA A 152 -16.51 4.57 -8.01
N PRO A 153 -16.89 4.41 -6.73
CA PRO A 153 -16.94 5.53 -5.78
C PRO A 153 -15.58 6.20 -5.55
N ALA A 154 -14.48 5.42 -5.53
CA ALA A 154 -13.15 5.96 -5.31
C ALA A 154 -12.67 6.79 -6.50
N ALA A 155 -12.95 6.34 -7.73
CA ALA A 155 -12.58 7.07 -8.95
C ALA A 155 -13.25 8.45 -9.01
N ALA A 156 -14.45 8.58 -8.47
CA ALA A 156 -15.20 9.84 -8.44
C ALA A 156 -14.76 10.80 -7.30
N GLN A 157 -13.92 10.36 -6.37
CA GLN A 157 -13.55 11.13 -5.16
C GLN A 157 -12.05 11.33 -5.03
N GLN A 158 -11.40 10.65 -4.08
CA GLN A 158 -9.96 10.79 -3.82
C GLN A 158 -9.08 10.02 -4.81
N GLY A 159 -9.68 9.12 -5.59
CA GLY A 159 -9.00 8.29 -6.56
C GLY A 159 -8.38 7.03 -5.98
N CYS A 160 -7.93 6.16 -6.89
CA CYS A 160 -7.22 4.94 -6.52
C CYS A 160 -6.08 4.62 -7.48
N HIS A 161 -5.13 3.82 -7.00
CA HIS A 161 -4.10 3.18 -7.82
C HIS A 161 -4.02 1.70 -7.50
N TYR A 162 -3.70 0.91 -8.51
CA TYR A 162 -3.48 -0.52 -8.37
C TYR A 162 -1.99 -0.81 -8.14
N LEU A 163 -1.70 -1.73 -7.25
CA LEU A 163 -0.36 -2.24 -6.99
C LEU A 163 -0.31 -3.74 -7.29
N CYS A 164 0.80 -4.21 -7.81
CA CYS A 164 1.06 -5.65 -7.92
C CYS A 164 2.56 -5.93 -7.92
N LEU A 165 2.92 -7.07 -7.31
CA LEU A 165 4.26 -7.65 -7.40
C LEU A 165 4.50 -8.38 -8.72
N ASP A 166 3.42 -8.79 -9.39
CA ASP A 166 3.42 -9.37 -10.72
C ASP A 166 2.93 -8.32 -11.73
N THR A 167 3.86 -7.74 -12.47
CA THR A 167 3.56 -6.66 -13.41
C THR A 167 2.76 -7.13 -14.62
N ASP A 168 2.88 -8.41 -14.99
CA ASP A 168 2.14 -8.97 -16.12
C ASP A 168 0.65 -9.11 -15.78
N LEU A 169 0.32 -9.34 -14.51
CA LEU A 169 -1.07 -9.33 -14.04
C LEU A 169 -1.74 -7.96 -14.24
N LEU A 170 -1.02 -6.86 -13.98
CA LEU A 170 -1.56 -5.50 -14.19
C LEU A 170 -1.91 -5.24 -15.66
N ASP A 171 -1.17 -5.86 -16.58
CA ASP A 171 -1.41 -5.70 -18.01
C ASP A 171 -2.47 -6.69 -18.56
N ALA A 172 -2.67 -7.81 -17.84
CA ALA A 172 -3.63 -8.84 -18.23
C ALA A 172 -5.09 -8.48 -17.88
N LEU A 173 -5.30 -7.55 -16.93
CA LEU A 173 -6.64 -7.16 -16.49
C LEU A 173 -7.18 -6.04 -17.38
N PRO A 174 -8.26 -6.26 -18.12
CA PRO A 174 -8.86 -5.22 -18.97
C PRO A 174 -9.41 -4.06 -18.12
N GLY A 175 -9.36 -2.85 -18.68
CA GLY A 175 -9.89 -1.64 -18.02
C GLY A 175 -8.93 -0.98 -17.02
N ILE A 176 -7.82 -1.60 -16.66
CA ILE A 176 -6.80 -0.97 -15.80
C ILE A 176 -5.76 -0.26 -16.68
N ALA A 177 -5.80 1.07 -16.71
CA ALA A 177 -4.83 1.85 -17.47
C ALA A 177 -3.44 1.81 -16.79
N PRO A 178 -2.33 1.70 -17.54
CA PRO A 178 -0.98 1.75 -16.95
C PRO A 178 -0.76 2.96 -16.04
N ALA A 179 -1.27 4.12 -16.40
CA ALA A 179 -1.20 5.36 -15.60
C ALA A 179 -1.92 5.29 -14.24
N GLN A 180 -2.66 4.21 -13.96
CA GLN A 180 -3.29 3.94 -12.67
C GLN A 180 -2.56 2.86 -11.87
N THR A 181 -1.39 2.41 -12.34
CA THR A 181 -0.70 1.25 -11.75
C THR A 181 0.66 1.61 -11.20
N LEU A 182 1.02 1.01 -10.05
CA LEU A 182 2.37 1.00 -9.51
C LEU A 182 2.91 -0.43 -9.52
N ALA A 183 4.07 -0.60 -10.15
CA ALA A 183 4.79 -1.86 -10.11
C ALA A 183 5.57 -1.99 -8.80
N VAL A 184 5.32 -3.05 -8.02
CA VAL A 184 5.99 -3.26 -6.73
C VAL A 184 7.18 -4.20 -6.90
N GLY A 185 8.37 -3.71 -6.55
CA GLY A 185 9.60 -4.49 -6.59
C GLY A 185 10.04 -4.98 -5.22
N ARG A 186 10.65 -6.18 -5.18
CA ARG A 186 11.41 -6.67 -4.04
C ARG A 186 12.91 -6.43 -4.30
N PHE A 187 13.66 -7.46 -4.62
CA PHE A 187 15.09 -7.33 -4.97
C PHE A 187 15.34 -6.85 -6.40
N ASN A 188 14.33 -6.84 -7.26
CA ASN A 188 14.38 -6.46 -8.67
C ASN A 188 13.88 -5.03 -8.95
N VAL A 189 13.87 -4.14 -7.95
CA VAL A 189 13.29 -2.78 -8.06
C VAL A 189 13.87 -1.95 -9.21
N SER A 190 15.15 -2.13 -9.55
CA SER A 190 15.78 -1.40 -10.66
C SER A 190 15.25 -1.84 -12.03
N GLN A 191 15.03 -3.15 -12.22
CA GLN A 191 14.42 -3.71 -13.42
C GLN A 191 12.97 -3.23 -13.54
N ILE A 192 12.18 -3.40 -12.50
CA ILE A 192 10.79 -2.96 -12.39
C ILE A 192 10.66 -1.47 -12.67
N GLY A 193 11.60 -0.64 -12.16
CA GLY A 193 11.62 0.78 -12.44
C GLY A 193 11.83 1.13 -13.92
N SER A 194 12.66 0.38 -14.64
CA SER A 194 12.84 0.58 -16.08
C SER A 194 11.57 0.18 -16.85
N GLU A 195 10.98 -0.94 -16.49
CA GLU A 195 9.74 -1.44 -17.06
C GLU A 195 8.56 -0.50 -16.82
N ALA A 196 8.42 0.04 -15.60
CA ALA A 196 7.39 1.00 -15.26
C ALA A 196 7.44 2.27 -16.12
N LEU A 197 8.64 2.76 -16.44
CA LEU A 197 8.83 3.88 -17.38
C LEU A 197 8.39 3.52 -18.78
N THR A 198 8.85 2.36 -19.29
CA THR A 198 8.53 1.91 -20.65
C THR A 198 7.04 1.69 -20.86
N ARG A 199 6.34 1.17 -19.83
CA ARG A 199 4.91 0.88 -19.89
C ARG A 199 4.03 2.08 -19.51
N GLY A 200 4.60 3.25 -19.18
CA GLY A 200 3.84 4.45 -18.79
C GLY A 200 3.04 4.29 -17.50
N ARG A 201 3.56 3.51 -16.53
CA ARG A 201 2.89 3.32 -15.24
C ARG A 201 2.92 4.60 -14.40
N ALA A 202 2.00 4.72 -13.45
CA ALA A 202 1.96 5.84 -12.50
C ALA A 202 3.22 5.91 -11.63
N GLY A 203 3.85 4.77 -11.36
CA GLY A 203 5.05 4.74 -10.53
C GLY A 203 5.51 3.36 -10.14
N ILE A 204 6.35 3.35 -9.10
CA ILE A 204 6.89 2.13 -8.49
C ILE A 204 6.70 2.13 -6.99
N GLY A 205 6.65 0.92 -6.40
CA GLY A 205 6.72 0.70 -4.97
C GLY A 205 7.83 -0.28 -4.59
N GLY A 206 8.33 -0.18 -3.36
CA GLY A 206 9.32 -1.12 -2.84
C GLY A 206 9.85 -0.73 -1.46
N HIS A 207 10.61 -1.64 -0.86
CA HIS A 207 11.21 -1.37 0.45
C HIS A 207 12.28 -0.27 0.35
N TYR A 208 12.22 0.74 1.23
CA TYR A 208 13.08 1.92 1.18
C TYR A 208 14.60 1.60 1.08
N ALA A 209 15.05 0.53 1.74
CA ALA A 209 16.45 0.13 1.75
C ALA A 209 16.91 -0.51 0.43
N LEU A 210 15.99 -0.99 -0.39
CA LEU A 210 16.25 -1.66 -1.67
C LEU A 210 16.11 -0.72 -2.88
N MET A 211 15.68 0.52 -2.66
CA MET A 211 15.55 1.53 -3.71
C MET A 211 16.76 2.47 -3.73
N PRO A 212 17.70 2.34 -4.69
CA PRO A 212 18.84 3.25 -4.81
C PRO A 212 18.40 4.68 -5.13
N ASP A 213 19.19 5.68 -4.69
CA ASP A 213 18.91 7.09 -4.95
C ASP A 213 18.81 7.42 -6.44
N ALA A 214 19.62 6.78 -7.28
CA ALA A 214 19.57 6.94 -8.73
C ALA A 214 18.23 6.50 -9.32
N LEU A 215 17.65 5.40 -8.81
CA LEU A 215 16.33 4.93 -9.20
C LEU A 215 15.24 5.95 -8.81
N VAL A 216 15.23 6.39 -7.56
CA VAL A 216 14.25 7.38 -7.08
C VAL A 216 14.32 8.65 -7.92
N ARG A 217 15.52 9.20 -8.14
CA ARG A 217 15.69 10.40 -8.99
C ARG A 217 15.16 10.18 -10.41
N ARG A 218 15.49 9.04 -11.04
CA ARG A 218 15.05 8.72 -12.40
C ARG A 218 13.53 8.68 -12.52
N GLN A 219 12.85 7.98 -11.60
CA GLN A 219 11.40 7.89 -11.60
C GLN A 219 10.75 9.26 -11.37
N ARG A 220 11.22 9.99 -10.36
CA ARG A 220 10.72 11.33 -10.05
C ARG A 220 10.93 12.35 -11.19
N SER A 221 12.09 12.28 -11.88
CA SER A 221 12.35 13.16 -13.05
C SER A 221 11.45 12.83 -14.25
N ALA A 222 10.96 11.60 -14.33
CA ALA A 222 9.98 11.16 -15.33
C ALA A 222 8.51 11.45 -14.92
N GLY A 223 8.29 12.09 -13.77
CA GLY A 223 6.95 12.40 -13.27
C GLY A 223 6.23 11.24 -12.59
N GLN A 224 6.91 10.11 -12.39
CA GLN A 224 6.31 8.95 -11.73
C GLN A 224 6.33 9.09 -10.19
N HIS A 225 5.34 8.48 -9.54
CA HIS A 225 5.33 8.31 -8.08
C HIS A 225 6.35 7.27 -7.62
N VAL A 226 6.87 7.49 -6.41
CA VAL A 226 7.71 6.51 -5.72
C VAL A 226 7.09 6.23 -4.36
N ALA A 227 6.59 5.01 -4.18
CA ALA A 227 6.00 4.52 -2.94
C ALA A 227 7.05 3.76 -2.12
N SER A 228 7.50 4.35 -1.02
CA SER A 228 8.53 3.79 -0.14
C SER A 228 7.92 3.04 1.04
N GLY A 229 8.09 1.75 1.11
CA GLY A 229 7.72 0.89 2.23
C GLY A 229 8.98 0.50 3.04
N TYR A 230 9.03 0.41 4.27
CA TYR A 230 8.10 0.71 5.35
C TYR A 230 8.82 1.57 6.39
N PRO A 231 8.94 2.88 6.18
CA PRO A 231 9.55 3.77 7.16
C PRO A 231 8.83 3.67 8.51
N ALA A 232 9.61 3.47 9.60
CA ALA A 232 9.09 3.39 10.96
C ALA A 232 9.76 4.38 11.92
N SER A 233 10.74 5.17 11.46
CA SER A 233 11.43 6.17 12.27
C SER A 233 11.44 7.56 11.62
N ALA A 234 11.61 8.60 12.46
CA ALA A 234 11.74 9.97 11.98
C ALA A 234 12.98 10.18 11.09
N ALA A 235 14.07 9.46 11.34
CA ALA A 235 15.30 9.52 10.54
C ALA A 235 15.07 8.95 9.14
N VAL A 236 14.39 7.79 9.05
CA VAL A 236 14.06 7.17 7.75
C VAL A 236 13.06 8.04 6.99
N LEU A 237 12.02 8.58 7.65
CA LEU A 237 11.10 9.51 7.00
C LEU A 237 11.84 10.73 6.41
N ARG A 238 12.73 11.37 7.18
CA ARG A 238 13.55 12.48 6.67
C ARG A 238 14.41 12.07 5.48
N ARG A 239 15.02 10.86 5.54
CA ARG A 239 15.81 10.32 4.42
C ARG A 239 14.97 10.23 3.16
N GLU A 240 13.80 9.63 3.24
CA GLU A 240 12.94 9.41 2.09
C GLU A 240 12.46 10.74 1.49
N LEU A 241 12.02 11.68 2.32
CA LEU A 241 11.60 13.01 1.86
C LEU A 241 12.74 13.81 1.22
N ASN A 242 13.97 13.73 1.77
CA ASN A 242 15.15 14.38 1.20
C ASN A 242 15.59 13.79 -0.15
N ARG A 243 15.24 12.52 -0.44
CA ARG A 243 15.49 11.87 -1.75
C ARG A 243 14.41 12.20 -2.78
N GLY A 244 13.32 12.87 -2.38
CA GLY A 244 12.19 13.20 -3.25
C GLY A 244 11.11 12.13 -3.32
N VAL A 245 11.11 11.15 -2.39
CA VAL A 245 9.99 10.21 -2.23
C VAL A 245 8.78 10.98 -1.72
N ASP A 246 7.64 10.79 -2.35
CA ASP A 246 6.39 11.48 -2.01
C ASP A 246 5.37 10.57 -1.31
N TRP A 247 5.39 9.26 -1.58
CA TRP A 247 4.48 8.30 -0.98
C TRP A 247 5.19 7.41 0.04
N ILE A 248 4.76 7.50 1.28
CA ILE A 248 5.34 6.80 2.42
C ILE A 248 4.33 5.76 2.92
N VAL A 249 4.54 4.51 2.55
CA VAL A 249 3.70 3.38 2.97
C VAL A 249 4.23 2.83 4.28
N SER A 250 3.48 2.94 5.36
CA SER A 250 3.96 2.58 6.70
C SER A 250 3.04 1.59 7.43
N ASN A 251 3.67 0.68 8.18
CA ASN A 251 2.99 -0.22 9.12
C ASN A 251 2.48 0.49 10.38
N ASP A 252 2.99 1.71 10.66
CA ASP A 252 2.53 2.60 11.74
C ASP A 252 2.30 4.01 11.17
N ALA A 253 1.26 4.13 10.36
CA ALA A 253 0.96 5.35 9.64
C ALA A 253 0.59 6.51 10.58
N LEU A 254 -0.08 6.25 11.70
CA LEU A 254 -0.38 7.26 12.70
C LEU A 254 0.87 7.88 13.29
N ARG A 255 1.88 7.05 13.60
CA ARG A 255 3.17 7.55 14.08
C ARG A 255 3.88 8.38 13.03
N MET A 256 3.93 7.89 11.78
CA MET A 256 4.58 8.63 10.69
C MET A 256 3.88 9.93 10.38
N GLN A 257 2.55 9.98 10.45
CA GLN A 257 1.78 11.20 10.28
C GLN A 257 2.08 12.23 11.38
N ARG A 258 2.13 11.80 12.64
CA ARG A 258 2.55 12.69 13.74
C ARG A 258 3.97 13.23 13.57
N VAL A 259 4.90 12.38 13.09
CA VAL A 259 6.28 12.83 12.78
C VAL A 259 6.27 13.85 11.64
N LEU A 260 5.54 13.60 10.57
CA LEU A 260 5.42 14.53 9.44
C LEU A 260 4.87 15.88 9.89
N GLN A 261 3.82 15.87 10.73
CA GLN A 261 3.22 17.10 11.25
C GLN A 261 4.23 17.94 12.04
N ARG A 262 4.97 17.32 12.98
CA ARG A 262 6.03 18.02 13.74
C ARG A 262 7.13 18.59 12.84
N LEU A 263 7.47 17.89 11.74
CA LEU A 263 8.47 18.38 10.78
C LEU A 263 7.95 19.62 10.00
N LYS A 264 6.65 19.67 9.70
CA LYS A 264 6.00 20.84 9.07
C LYS A 264 6.01 22.03 10.01
N GLU A 265 5.54 21.87 11.24
CA GLU A 265 5.54 22.90 12.29
C GLU A 265 6.94 23.47 12.50
N ALA A 266 7.95 22.63 12.73
CA ALA A 266 9.34 23.07 12.87
C ALA A 266 9.95 23.73 11.62
N SER A 267 9.34 23.57 10.44
CA SER A 267 9.74 24.27 9.21
C SER A 267 9.09 25.65 9.09
N GLU A 268 7.91 25.84 9.65
CA GLU A 268 7.19 27.12 9.69
C GLU A 268 7.82 28.07 10.70
N ASP A 269 8.19 27.58 11.89
CA ASP A 269 8.85 28.36 12.95
C ASP A 269 10.24 28.94 12.56
N ARG A 270 10.82 28.45 11.46
CA ARG A 270 12.14 28.91 10.96
C ARG A 270 12.05 29.94 9.84
N ARG A 271 10.85 30.32 9.43
CA ARG A 271 10.60 31.35 8.40
C ARG A 271 10.31 32.71 9.01
#